data_e37c0035e8ae6f12f74ac94932aa0579
#
_entry.id   e37c0035e8ae6f12f74ac94932aa0579
#
_cell.length_a   1.000
_cell.length_b   1.000
_cell.length_c   1.000
_cell.angle_alpha   90.00
_cell.angle_beta   90.00
_cell.angle_gamma   90.00
#
_symmetry.space_group_name_H-M   'P 1'
#
loop_
_entity.id
_entity.type
_entity.pdbx_description
1 polymer ?
#
loop_
_entity_poly.entity_id
_entity_poly.type
_entity_poly.pdbx_seq_one_letter_code
_entity_poly.pdbx_strand_id
1 'polypeptide(L)'
;APAAGFSRLCREIEKIDRNASLRLLKIGLPNAATIGEAIDALGSIRCMHEAYLIIDNFQFLQDVLPPAFFTALLEHGGEGLHIIIVTQMLKRSMLAVIVGHGFLHITAADLRLNAEDIRRYYALAGVNIAPEEAKDVERYTEGWIIAVYLQLCAFRETGIFSDTHGVLALMEHLVWDVLAEEQKTF
;
A
#
# COMPACT_ATOMS: atom_id res chain seq x y z
N ALA A 1 11.61 3.29 15.05
CA ALA A 1 12.97 2.87 14.69
C ALA A 1 12.92 1.65 13.77
N PRO A 2 13.81 1.52 12.75
CA PRO A 2 13.78 0.44 11.76
C PRO A 2 13.83 -0.97 12.37
N ALA A 3 14.63 -1.16 13.42
CA ALA A 3 14.70 -2.42 14.14
C ALA A 3 13.35 -2.85 14.75
N ALA A 4 12.54 -1.90 15.22
CA ALA A 4 11.20 -2.19 15.73
C ALA A 4 10.25 -2.64 14.60
N GLY A 5 10.36 -2.02 13.42
CA GLY A 5 9.59 -2.43 12.22
C GLY A 5 9.96 -3.85 11.78
N PHE A 6 11.26 -4.17 11.73
CA PHE A 6 11.71 -5.52 11.41
C PHE A 6 11.26 -6.55 12.45
N SER A 7 11.37 -6.24 13.73
CA SER A 7 10.88 -7.12 14.81
C SER A 7 9.37 -7.34 14.72
N ARG A 8 8.61 -6.33 14.29
CA ARG A 8 7.17 -6.47 14.06
C ARG A 8 6.90 -7.41 12.88
N LEU A 9 7.61 -7.25 11.76
CA LEU A 9 7.53 -8.17 10.61
C LEU A 9 7.77 -9.61 11.05
N CYS A 10 8.83 -9.86 11.84
CA CYS A 10 9.13 -11.21 12.35
C CYS A 10 8.01 -11.78 13.21
N ARG A 11 7.36 -10.96 14.05
CA ARG A 11 6.21 -11.39 14.87
C ARG A 11 4.98 -11.72 14.04
N GLU A 12 4.75 -11.03 12.94
CA GLU A 12 3.67 -11.40 12.02
C GLU A 12 3.99 -12.72 11.31
N ILE A 13 5.24 -12.94 10.93
CA ILE A 13 5.71 -14.23 10.39
C ILE A 13 5.53 -15.36 11.43
N GLU A 14 5.62 -15.08 12.73
CA GLU A 14 5.39 -16.10 13.79
C GLU A 14 4.00 -16.74 13.71
N LYS A 15 3.01 -15.99 13.26
CA LYS A 15 1.64 -16.50 13.08
C LYS A 15 1.53 -17.51 11.92
N ILE A 16 2.51 -17.51 11.02
CA ILE A 16 2.59 -18.38 9.85
C ILE A 16 3.54 -19.55 10.14
N ASP A 17 4.79 -19.20 10.53
CA ASP A 17 5.84 -20.15 10.86
C ASP A 17 6.69 -19.65 12.04
N ARG A 18 6.49 -20.25 13.19
CA ARG A 18 7.19 -19.88 14.44
C ARG A 18 8.70 -20.09 14.35
N ASN A 19 9.14 -21.16 13.71
CA ASN A 19 10.56 -21.48 13.64
C ASN A 19 11.32 -20.47 12.75
N ALA A 20 10.74 -20.12 11.60
CA ALA A 20 11.30 -19.10 10.73
C ALA A 20 11.36 -17.73 11.42
N SER A 21 10.29 -17.35 12.13
CA SER A 21 10.25 -16.11 12.92
C SER A 21 11.34 -16.05 13.98
N LEU A 22 11.51 -17.10 14.78
CA LEU A 22 12.53 -17.15 15.83
C LEU A 22 13.95 -17.04 15.27
N ARG A 23 14.22 -17.66 14.09
CA ARG A 23 15.49 -17.51 13.40
C ARG A 23 15.72 -16.06 12.97
N LEU A 24 14.73 -15.42 12.34
CA LEU A 24 14.80 -14.02 11.92
C LEU A 24 14.97 -13.05 13.09
N LEU A 25 14.25 -13.27 14.21
CA LEU A 25 14.39 -12.46 15.41
C LEU A 25 15.79 -12.58 16.03
N LYS A 26 16.39 -13.78 16.01
CA LYS A 26 17.75 -14.02 16.50
C LYS A 26 18.80 -13.30 15.63
N ILE A 27 18.61 -13.28 14.32
CA ILE A 27 19.47 -12.58 13.37
C ILE A 27 19.37 -11.07 13.55
N GLY A 28 18.18 -10.56 13.86
CA GLY A 28 17.89 -9.12 13.88
C GLY A 28 17.86 -8.52 12.46
N LEU A 29 18.05 -7.21 12.35
CA LEU A 29 18.12 -6.55 11.04
C LEU A 29 19.22 -7.16 10.18
N PRO A 30 18.90 -7.74 9.01
CA PRO A 30 19.89 -8.36 8.14
C PRO A 30 20.94 -7.35 7.65
N ASN A 31 22.18 -7.77 7.63
CA ASN A 31 23.32 -7.02 7.12
C ASN A 31 24.19 -7.91 6.22
N ALA A 32 25.29 -7.39 5.69
CA ALA A 32 26.15 -8.13 4.79
C ALA A 32 26.66 -9.47 5.34
N ALA A 33 26.84 -9.59 6.66
CA ALA A 33 27.30 -10.83 7.29
C ALA A 33 26.17 -11.83 7.56
N THR A 34 24.94 -11.36 7.76
CA THR A 34 23.82 -12.20 8.22
C THR A 34 22.74 -12.39 7.15
N ILE A 35 22.90 -11.78 5.98
CA ILE A 35 21.89 -11.82 4.91
C ILE A 35 21.60 -13.25 4.42
N GLY A 36 22.62 -14.10 4.31
CA GLY A 36 22.45 -15.49 3.90
C GLY A 36 21.56 -16.27 4.87
N GLU A 37 21.81 -16.14 6.18
CA GLU A 37 21.01 -16.80 7.21
C GLU A 37 19.56 -16.29 7.21
N ALA A 38 19.36 -15.00 6.92
CA ALA A 38 18.02 -14.41 6.84
C ALA A 38 17.25 -14.91 5.60
N ILE A 39 17.92 -15.05 4.46
CA ILE A 39 17.36 -15.66 3.24
C ILE A 39 16.97 -17.11 3.49
N ASP A 40 17.84 -17.89 4.12
CA ASP A 40 17.56 -19.28 4.48
C ASP A 40 16.37 -19.40 5.45
N ALA A 41 16.25 -18.46 6.39
CA ALA A 41 15.12 -18.42 7.30
C ALA A 41 13.81 -18.15 6.56
N LEU A 42 13.78 -17.18 5.62
CA LEU A 42 12.63 -16.92 4.76
C LEU A 42 12.28 -18.13 3.89
N GLY A 43 13.26 -18.75 3.26
CA GLY A 43 13.08 -19.95 2.43
C GLY A 43 12.58 -21.18 3.21
N SER A 44 12.73 -21.18 4.54
CA SER A 44 12.22 -22.25 5.39
C SER A 44 10.75 -22.08 5.81
N ILE A 45 10.12 -20.96 5.51
CA ILE A 45 8.70 -20.73 5.87
C ILE A 45 7.82 -21.81 5.23
N ARG A 46 6.93 -22.35 6.02
CA ARG A 46 5.92 -23.32 5.59
C ARG A 46 4.55 -22.83 6.00
N CYS A 47 3.68 -22.62 5.01
CA CYS A 47 2.28 -22.30 5.23
C CYS A 47 1.44 -23.58 5.29
N MET A 48 0.69 -23.74 6.39
CA MET A 48 -0.28 -24.84 6.51
C MET A 48 -1.58 -24.55 5.74
N HIS A 49 -1.88 -23.28 5.52
CA HIS A 49 -3.07 -22.77 4.82
C HIS A 49 -2.68 -21.52 4.05
N GLU A 50 -3.50 -21.11 3.08
CA GLU A 50 -3.31 -19.81 2.43
C GLU A 50 -3.23 -18.66 3.47
N ALA A 51 -2.19 -17.86 3.37
CA ALA A 51 -1.93 -16.74 4.24
C ALA A 51 -1.54 -15.49 3.42
N TYR A 52 -1.96 -14.33 3.93
CA TYR A 52 -1.61 -13.03 3.33
C TYR A 52 -0.78 -12.23 4.32
N LEU A 53 0.45 -11.91 3.96
CA LEU A 53 1.31 -11.01 4.72
C LEU A 53 1.28 -9.62 4.08
N ILE A 54 0.61 -8.67 4.73
CA ILE A 54 0.50 -7.30 4.26
C ILE A 54 1.50 -6.43 5.00
N ILE A 55 2.40 -5.79 4.27
CA ILE A 55 3.41 -4.87 4.80
C ILE A 55 3.05 -3.47 4.33
N ASP A 56 2.43 -2.70 5.21
CA ASP A 56 2.09 -1.30 4.95
C ASP A 56 3.23 -0.36 5.34
N ASN A 57 3.28 0.80 4.68
CA ASN A 57 4.32 1.81 4.89
C ASN A 57 5.75 1.26 4.71
N PHE A 58 5.95 0.43 3.70
CA PHE A 58 7.23 -0.23 3.44
C PHE A 58 8.38 0.77 3.20
N GLN A 59 8.10 2.01 2.81
CA GLN A 59 9.10 3.07 2.66
C GLN A 59 9.98 3.26 3.91
N PHE A 60 9.48 2.94 5.10
CA PHE A 60 10.26 3.02 6.34
C PHE A 60 11.21 1.83 6.57
N LEU A 61 11.03 0.74 5.82
CA LEU A 61 11.88 -0.45 5.91
C LEU A 61 12.86 -0.56 4.74
N GLN A 62 12.53 -0.01 3.56
CA GLN A 62 13.35 -0.15 2.36
C GLN A 62 14.75 0.47 2.46
N ASP A 63 14.98 1.39 3.41
CA ASP A 63 16.27 2.02 3.64
C ASP A 63 17.24 1.15 4.42
N VAL A 64 16.71 0.19 5.15
CA VAL A 64 17.47 -0.63 6.10
C VAL A 64 17.49 -2.10 5.74
N LEU A 65 16.57 -2.55 4.88
CA LEU A 65 16.56 -3.92 4.38
C LEU A 65 17.43 -4.03 3.12
N PRO A 66 18.39 -4.96 3.08
CA PRO A 66 19.14 -5.22 1.86
C PRO A 66 18.21 -5.66 0.71
N PRO A 67 18.47 -5.24 -0.55
CA PRO A 67 17.67 -5.70 -1.70
C PRO A 67 17.53 -7.22 -1.81
N ALA A 68 18.59 -7.97 -1.46
CA ALA A 68 18.55 -9.43 -1.45
C ALA A 68 17.54 -10.01 -0.43
N PHE A 69 17.35 -9.35 0.72
CA PHE A 69 16.31 -9.74 1.68
C PHE A 69 14.92 -9.50 1.10
N PHE A 70 14.74 -8.37 0.43
CA PHE A 70 13.48 -8.03 -0.21
C PHE A 70 13.13 -9.01 -1.31
N THR A 71 14.10 -9.35 -2.16
CA THR A 71 13.93 -10.40 -3.18
C THR A 71 13.52 -11.72 -2.54
N ALA A 72 14.26 -12.18 -1.53
CA ALA A 72 13.96 -13.42 -0.85
C ALA A 72 12.59 -13.43 -0.17
N LEU A 73 12.19 -12.29 0.41
CA LEU A 73 10.86 -12.15 1.00
C LEU A 73 9.76 -12.35 -0.04
N LEU A 74 9.93 -11.80 -1.24
CA LEU A 74 8.94 -11.92 -2.31
C LEU A 74 8.94 -13.31 -2.97
N GLU A 75 10.10 -13.97 -3.07
CA GLU A 75 10.26 -15.25 -3.78
C GLU A 75 9.99 -16.47 -2.89
N HIS A 76 10.36 -16.40 -1.60
CA HIS A 76 10.47 -17.57 -0.75
C HIS A 76 9.43 -17.64 0.37
N GLY A 77 8.33 -16.92 0.22
CA GLY A 77 7.22 -16.97 1.17
C GLY A 77 6.59 -18.36 1.34
N GLY A 78 7.02 -19.34 0.54
CA GLY A 78 6.48 -20.70 0.54
C GLY A 78 5.17 -20.81 -0.25
N GLU A 79 4.78 -22.04 -0.53
CA GLU A 79 3.52 -22.34 -1.19
C GLU A 79 2.36 -21.89 -0.30
N GLY A 80 1.44 -21.08 -0.85
CA GLY A 80 0.27 -20.54 -0.11
C GLY A 80 0.52 -19.25 0.68
N LEU A 81 1.73 -18.64 0.66
CA LEU A 81 1.95 -17.31 1.24
C LEU A 81 1.93 -16.23 0.15
N HIS A 82 0.96 -15.32 0.28
CA HIS A 82 0.84 -14.15 -0.58
C HIS A 82 1.38 -12.92 0.15
N ILE A 83 2.35 -12.23 -0.46
CA ILE A 83 2.94 -11.03 0.13
C ILE A 83 2.45 -9.80 -0.62
N ILE A 84 1.85 -8.86 0.12
CA ILE A 84 1.35 -7.59 -0.39
C ILE A 84 2.15 -6.47 0.27
N ILE A 85 2.84 -5.68 -0.54
CA ILE A 85 3.61 -4.54 -0.07
C ILE A 85 2.91 -3.26 -0.48
N VAL A 86 2.59 -2.42 0.49
CA VAL A 86 2.01 -1.10 0.29
C VAL A 86 3.05 -0.04 0.64
N THR A 87 3.29 0.88 -0.29
CA THR A 87 4.32 1.92 -0.11
C THR A 87 3.98 3.18 -0.92
N GLN A 88 4.30 4.34 -0.39
CA GLN A 88 4.14 5.61 -1.09
C GLN A 88 5.24 5.84 -2.13
N MET A 89 6.45 5.39 -1.82
CA MET A 89 7.62 5.51 -2.69
C MET A 89 8.41 4.22 -2.71
N LEU A 90 8.91 3.85 -3.88
CA LEU A 90 9.76 2.69 -4.05
C LEU A 90 11.11 3.10 -4.59
N LYS A 91 12.19 2.66 -3.95
CA LYS A 91 13.55 2.89 -4.43
C LYS A 91 13.80 2.18 -5.74
N ARG A 92 14.66 2.75 -6.60
CA ARG A 92 15.04 2.15 -7.89
C ARG A 92 15.56 0.71 -7.75
N SER A 93 16.32 0.43 -6.69
CA SER A 93 16.84 -0.91 -6.41
C SER A 93 15.74 -1.93 -6.15
N MET A 94 14.67 -1.53 -5.44
CA MET A 94 13.52 -2.38 -5.17
C MET A 94 12.62 -2.52 -6.40
N LEU A 95 12.44 -1.43 -7.17
CA LEU A 95 11.71 -1.49 -8.44
C LEU A 95 12.40 -2.43 -9.44
N ALA A 96 13.73 -2.42 -9.50
CA ALA A 96 14.49 -3.34 -10.35
C ALA A 96 14.22 -4.82 -9.99
N VAL A 97 14.07 -5.14 -8.70
CA VAL A 97 13.70 -6.49 -8.25
C VAL A 97 12.30 -6.85 -8.75
N ILE A 98 11.33 -5.95 -8.57
CA ILE A 98 9.93 -6.19 -8.99
C ILE A 98 9.86 -6.48 -10.49
N VAL A 99 10.45 -5.61 -11.30
CA VAL A 99 10.44 -5.74 -12.77
C VAL A 99 11.24 -6.96 -13.22
N GLY A 100 12.41 -7.20 -12.62
CA GLY A 100 13.30 -8.30 -13.00
C GLY A 100 12.72 -9.69 -12.70
N HIS A 101 11.85 -9.81 -11.71
CA HIS A 101 11.21 -11.08 -11.30
C HIS A 101 9.75 -11.20 -11.74
N GLY A 102 9.20 -10.20 -12.43
CA GLY A 102 7.83 -10.24 -12.95
C GLY A 102 6.76 -10.21 -11.85
N PHE A 103 7.05 -9.62 -10.69
CA PHE A 103 6.04 -9.42 -9.64
C PHE A 103 4.98 -8.41 -10.08
N LEU A 104 3.74 -8.60 -9.62
CA LEU A 104 2.68 -7.66 -9.89
C LEU A 104 2.99 -6.30 -9.25
N HIS A 105 3.01 -5.26 -10.06
CA HIS A 105 3.20 -3.88 -9.63
C HIS A 105 1.94 -3.06 -9.95
N ILE A 106 1.22 -2.65 -8.92
CA ILE A 106 0.05 -1.78 -9.02
C ILE A 106 0.51 -0.36 -8.69
N THR A 107 0.38 0.54 -9.64
CA THR A 107 0.78 1.95 -9.51
C THR A 107 -0.41 2.85 -9.14
N ALA A 108 -0.12 4.09 -8.81
CA ALA A 108 -1.17 5.09 -8.59
C ALA A 108 -2.07 5.28 -9.83
N ALA A 109 -1.53 5.08 -11.04
CA ALA A 109 -2.30 5.17 -12.28
C ALA A 109 -3.32 4.03 -12.40
N ASP A 110 -2.96 2.82 -11.94
CA ASP A 110 -3.84 1.64 -11.95
C ASP A 110 -4.98 1.75 -10.93
N LEU A 111 -4.82 2.62 -9.93
CA LEU A 111 -5.81 2.85 -8.87
C LEU A 111 -6.75 4.04 -9.18
N ARG A 112 -6.55 4.73 -10.28
CA ARG A 112 -7.45 5.81 -10.69
C ARG A 112 -8.75 5.26 -11.24
N LEU A 113 -9.87 5.84 -10.79
CA LEU A 113 -11.20 5.51 -11.26
C LEU A 113 -11.50 6.29 -12.55
N ASN A 114 -11.91 5.60 -13.58
CA ASN A 114 -12.50 6.21 -14.77
C ASN A 114 -13.99 6.55 -14.55
N ALA A 115 -14.63 7.24 -15.48
CA ALA A 115 -16.04 7.66 -15.37
C ALA A 115 -16.99 6.48 -15.13
N GLU A 116 -16.74 5.31 -15.72
CA GLU A 116 -17.59 4.14 -15.52
C GLU A 116 -17.41 3.54 -14.11
N ASP A 117 -16.17 3.51 -13.60
CA ASP A 117 -15.88 3.08 -12.23
C ASP A 117 -16.50 4.02 -11.21
N ILE A 118 -16.45 5.34 -11.45
CA ILE A 118 -17.11 6.36 -10.63
C ILE A 118 -18.63 6.15 -10.60
N ARG A 119 -19.24 5.90 -11.73
CA ARG A 119 -20.68 5.59 -11.80
C ARG A 119 -21.03 4.37 -10.97
N ARG A 120 -20.26 3.28 -11.10
CA ARG A 120 -20.45 2.06 -10.30
C ARG A 120 -20.28 2.32 -8.81
N TYR A 121 -19.23 3.06 -8.45
CA TYR A 121 -18.96 3.42 -7.07
C TYR A 121 -20.11 4.23 -6.45
N TYR A 122 -20.64 5.23 -7.18
CA TYR A 122 -21.75 6.04 -6.72
C TYR A 122 -23.05 5.24 -6.64
N ALA A 123 -23.31 4.37 -7.60
CA ALA A 123 -24.46 3.47 -7.58
C ALA A 123 -24.47 2.53 -6.36
N LEU A 124 -23.30 1.99 -5.97
CA LEU A 124 -23.14 1.20 -4.73
C LEU A 124 -23.46 2.03 -3.48
N ALA A 125 -23.23 3.33 -3.54
CA ALA A 125 -23.58 4.26 -2.47
C ALA A 125 -25.03 4.80 -2.56
N GLY A 126 -25.84 4.29 -3.50
CA GLY A 126 -27.24 4.68 -3.69
C GLY A 126 -27.44 5.99 -4.48
N VAL A 127 -26.40 6.49 -5.14
CA VAL A 127 -26.44 7.70 -5.98
C VAL A 127 -26.26 7.32 -7.45
N ASN A 128 -27.28 7.61 -8.27
CA ASN A 128 -27.20 7.38 -9.72
C ASN A 128 -26.91 8.72 -10.40
N ILE A 129 -25.83 8.77 -11.18
CA ILE A 129 -25.40 9.93 -11.94
C ILE A 129 -25.39 9.65 -13.44
N ALA A 130 -25.58 10.68 -14.23
CA ALA A 130 -25.50 10.59 -15.69
C ALA A 130 -24.05 10.36 -16.16
N PRO A 131 -23.83 9.76 -17.34
CA PRO A 131 -22.48 9.55 -17.90
C PRO A 131 -21.65 10.83 -18.01
N GLU A 132 -22.27 11.96 -18.33
CA GLU A 132 -21.56 13.24 -18.45
C GLU A 132 -21.15 13.79 -17.06
N GLU A 133 -22.00 13.64 -16.05
CA GLU A 133 -21.66 14.00 -14.68
C GLU A 133 -20.47 13.17 -14.15
N ALA A 134 -20.42 11.89 -14.49
CA ALA A 134 -19.29 11.03 -14.12
C ALA A 134 -17.98 11.46 -14.78
N LYS A 135 -18.02 11.91 -16.04
CA LYS A 135 -16.85 12.48 -16.73
C LYS A 135 -16.40 13.79 -16.09
N ASP A 136 -17.32 14.61 -15.64
CA ASP A 136 -17.00 15.84 -14.92
C ASP A 136 -16.33 15.52 -13.58
N VAL A 137 -16.86 14.56 -12.82
CA VAL A 137 -16.25 14.09 -11.57
C VAL A 137 -14.85 13.52 -11.85
N GLU A 138 -14.68 12.68 -12.87
CA GLU A 138 -13.36 12.17 -13.27
C GLU A 138 -12.39 13.30 -13.56
N ARG A 139 -12.80 14.29 -14.34
CA ARG A 139 -11.99 15.45 -14.69
C ARG A 139 -11.58 16.27 -13.47
N TYR A 140 -12.50 16.53 -12.54
CA TYR A 140 -12.24 17.34 -11.34
C TYR A 140 -11.41 16.62 -10.29
N THR A 141 -11.53 15.30 -10.21
CA THR A 141 -10.86 14.46 -9.20
C THR A 141 -9.62 13.75 -9.74
N GLU A 142 -9.40 13.80 -11.07
CA GLU A 142 -8.41 12.98 -11.78
C GLU A 142 -8.55 11.47 -11.44
N GLY A 143 -9.74 11.03 -11.06
CA GLY A 143 -10.02 9.65 -10.66
C GLY A 143 -9.44 9.23 -9.30
N TRP A 144 -8.92 10.13 -8.48
CA TRP A 144 -8.44 9.80 -7.15
C TRP A 144 -9.60 9.43 -6.23
N ILE A 145 -9.56 8.22 -5.67
CA ILE A 145 -10.67 7.68 -4.88
C ILE A 145 -11.08 8.57 -3.71
N ILE A 146 -10.12 9.20 -3.02
CA ILE A 146 -10.44 10.10 -1.92
C ILE A 146 -11.20 11.34 -2.41
N ALA A 147 -10.78 11.94 -3.53
CA ALA A 147 -11.44 13.10 -4.11
C ALA A 147 -12.83 12.71 -4.67
N VAL A 148 -12.95 11.54 -5.30
CA VAL A 148 -14.22 10.97 -5.76
C VAL A 148 -15.19 10.76 -4.58
N TYR A 149 -14.69 10.23 -3.46
CA TYR A 149 -15.49 10.06 -2.23
C TYR A 149 -15.95 11.40 -1.64
N LEU A 150 -15.06 12.39 -1.59
CA LEU A 150 -15.42 13.72 -1.08
C LEU A 150 -16.46 14.41 -1.96
N GLN A 151 -16.37 14.24 -3.27
CA GLN A 151 -17.39 14.70 -4.21
C GLN A 151 -18.75 14.03 -3.96
N LEU A 152 -18.76 12.74 -3.67
CA LEU A 152 -19.98 12.02 -3.32
C LEU A 152 -20.60 12.57 -2.03
N CYS A 153 -19.78 12.85 -1.01
CA CYS A 153 -20.26 13.45 0.24
C CYS A 153 -20.85 14.84 -0.01
N ALA A 154 -20.15 15.71 -0.72
CA ALA A 154 -20.63 17.05 -1.07
C ALA A 154 -21.92 17.00 -1.88
N PHE A 155 -22.01 16.11 -2.87
CA PHE A 155 -23.22 15.94 -3.68
C PHE A 155 -24.42 15.49 -2.84
N ARG A 156 -24.23 14.62 -1.86
CA ARG A 156 -25.30 14.18 -0.96
C ARG A 156 -25.86 15.32 -0.09
N GLU A 157 -25.01 16.27 0.26
CA GLU A 157 -25.39 17.41 1.09
C GLU A 157 -26.01 18.54 0.27
N THR A 158 -25.47 18.82 -0.91
CA THR A 158 -25.81 20.02 -1.70
C THR A 158 -26.60 19.73 -2.96
N GLY A 159 -26.57 18.50 -3.47
CA GLY A 159 -27.13 18.11 -4.76
C GLY A 159 -26.28 18.57 -5.96
N ILE A 160 -25.09 19.11 -5.75
CA ILE A 160 -24.22 19.68 -6.80
C ILE A 160 -22.81 19.13 -6.64
N PHE A 161 -22.16 18.82 -7.77
CA PHE A 161 -20.73 18.48 -7.81
C PHE A 161 -19.87 19.75 -7.74
N SER A 162 -18.85 19.73 -6.90
CA SER A 162 -17.87 20.81 -6.84
C SER A 162 -16.90 20.72 -8.03
N ASP A 163 -16.43 21.87 -8.51
CA ASP A 163 -15.33 21.96 -9.47
C ASP A 163 -13.97 21.58 -8.82
N THR A 164 -12.88 21.66 -9.57
CA THR A 164 -11.54 21.34 -9.06
C THR A 164 -11.14 22.16 -7.84
N HIS A 165 -11.51 23.46 -7.80
CA HIS A 165 -11.22 24.32 -6.65
C HIS A 165 -12.00 23.87 -5.42
N GLY A 166 -13.29 23.51 -5.61
CA GLY A 166 -14.12 22.97 -4.53
C GLY A 166 -13.60 21.64 -3.99
N VAL A 167 -13.10 20.75 -4.86
CA VAL A 167 -12.47 19.49 -4.44
C VAL A 167 -11.22 19.74 -3.60
N LEU A 168 -10.33 20.65 -4.04
CA LEU A 168 -9.14 21.02 -3.31
C LEU A 168 -9.47 21.62 -1.94
N ALA A 169 -10.46 22.52 -1.88
CA ALA A 169 -10.93 23.08 -0.61
C ALA A 169 -11.51 22.02 0.33
N LEU A 170 -12.26 21.05 -0.20
CA LEU A 170 -12.74 19.90 0.58
C LEU A 170 -11.61 19.02 1.10
N MET A 171 -10.60 18.76 0.29
CA MET A 171 -9.41 18.00 0.70
C MET A 171 -8.61 18.75 1.76
N GLU A 172 -8.42 20.07 1.60
CA GLU A 172 -7.76 20.91 2.58
C GLU A 172 -8.50 20.87 3.92
N HIS A 173 -9.80 21.10 3.92
CA HIS A 173 -10.60 21.10 5.15
C HIS A 173 -10.68 19.73 5.83
N LEU A 174 -10.87 18.65 5.09
CA LEU A 174 -11.12 17.31 5.64
C LEU A 174 -9.84 16.49 5.88
N VAL A 175 -8.76 16.81 5.21
CA VAL A 175 -7.48 16.07 5.31
C VAL A 175 -6.43 16.93 5.99
N TRP A 176 -6.18 18.13 5.48
CA TRP A 176 -5.11 18.99 5.96
C TRP A 176 -5.37 19.55 7.35
N ASP A 177 -6.59 20.01 7.62
CA ASP A 177 -6.94 20.61 8.91
C ASP A 177 -6.93 19.60 10.07
N VAL A 178 -7.10 18.31 9.76
CA VAL A 178 -7.07 17.21 10.75
C VAL A 178 -5.64 16.75 11.06
N LEU A 179 -4.65 17.06 10.22
CA LEU A 179 -3.26 16.69 10.46
C LEU A 179 -2.67 17.50 11.62
N ALA A 180 -1.89 16.84 12.47
CA ALA A 180 -1.10 17.53 13.50
C ALA A 180 -0.06 18.47 12.85
N GLU A 181 0.28 19.57 13.52
CA GLU A 181 1.22 20.57 12.98
C GLU A 181 2.59 19.96 12.57
N GLU A 182 3.03 18.93 13.30
CA GLU A 182 4.26 18.17 12.97
C GLU A 182 4.16 17.41 11.64
N GLN A 183 2.95 17.10 11.20
CA GLN A 183 2.67 16.38 9.94
C GLN A 183 2.46 17.33 8.76
N LYS A 184 2.22 18.62 9.03
CA LYS A 184 2.04 19.69 8.03
C LYS A 184 3.37 20.32 7.59
N THR A 185 4.46 20.02 8.29
CA THR A 185 5.80 20.56 7.98
C THR A 185 6.50 19.59 7.03
N PHE A 186 6.59 20.01 5.76
CA PHE A 186 7.41 19.39 4.73
C PHE A 186 8.52 20.35 4.31
#